data_6d435202d26d8f95c7093e325b1281f2
#
_entry.id   6d435202d26d8f95c7093e325b1281f2
#
_cell.length_a   1.000
_cell.length_b   1.000
_cell.length_c   1.000
_cell.angle_alpha   90.00
_cell.angle_beta   90.00
_cell.angle_gamma   90.00
#
_symmetry.space_group_name_H-M   'P 1'
#
loop_
_entity.id
_entity.type
_entity.pdbx_description
1 polymer ?
#
loop_
_entity_poly.entity_id
_entity_poly.type
_entity_poly.pdbx_seq_one_letter_code
_entity_poly.pdbx_strand_id
1 'polypeptide(L)'
;MAVALLVLGAVALVFAVFVQTKASDTAERSVPIDPNNAGPDTVLAEAAGVDVSTPIRPANLTGLGYHPEGESLAPMKPRGKNLSTNAFFGLFSRGETPEKIHYYIMEAAGREGPQTGALDAGATTGTTVYAPVTGTVTAIRPDPMVQDANVIEIKPDDNPNVRVNVSLVHSDGEAGVNDYVTAGTTELGTVADSAEVLDPQLSSYTTDAGNHVTVSVSKAG
;
A
#
# COMPACT_ATOMS: atom_id res chain seq x y z
N MET A 1 -17.53 -60.20 -5.53
CA MET A 1 -17.29 -59.10 -6.48
C MET A 1 -18.11 -57.83 -6.23
N ALA A 2 -19.24 -57.83 -5.51
CA ALA A 2 -20.09 -56.68 -5.25
C ALA A 2 -19.54 -55.68 -4.18
N VAL A 3 -18.72 -56.15 -3.23
CA VAL A 3 -18.19 -55.31 -2.14
C VAL A 3 -17.05 -54.39 -2.61
N ALA A 4 -16.26 -54.80 -3.60
CA ALA A 4 -15.13 -54.00 -4.13
C ALA A 4 -15.61 -52.80 -4.94
N LEU A 5 -16.77 -52.80 -5.57
CA LEU A 5 -17.33 -51.73 -6.34
C LEU A 5 -17.92 -50.60 -5.46
N LEU A 6 -18.40 -50.94 -4.26
CA LEU A 6 -18.95 -49.95 -3.30
C LEU A 6 -17.84 -49.10 -2.65
N VAL A 7 -16.66 -49.70 -2.42
CA VAL A 7 -15.53 -48.96 -1.83
C VAL A 7 -14.91 -47.97 -2.83
N LEU A 8 -14.83 -48.34 -4.11
CA LEU A 8 -14.36 -47.45 -5.17
C LEU A 8 -15.30 -46.24 -5.42
N GLY A 9 -16.62 -46.45 -5.28
CA GLY A 9 -17.58 -45.35 -5.36
C GLY A 9 -17.52 -44.34 -4.25
N ALA A 10 -17.25 -44.80 -3.00
CA ALA A 10 -17.10 -43.93 -1.84
C ALA A 10 -15.83 -43.08 -1.88
N VAL A 11 -14.72 -43.65 -2.38
CA VAL A 11 -13.44 -42.90 -2.52
C VAL A 11 -13.54 -41.85 -3.61
N ALA A 12 -14.23 -42.12 -4.73
CA ALA A 12 -14.47 -41.15 -5.80
C ALA A 12 -15.34 -39.96 -5.33
N LEU A 13 -16.32 -40.20 -4.46
CA LEU A 13 -17.24 -39.20 -3.96
C LEU A 13 -16.53 -38.28 -2.93
N VAL A 14 -15.62 -38.82 -2.12
CA VAL A 14 -14.80 -38.03 -1.18
C VAL A 14 -13.79 -37.17 -1.94
N PHE A 15 -13.22 -37.64 -3.04
CA PHE A 15 -12.31 -36.84 -3.87
C PHE A 15 -13.04 -35.72 -4.63
N ALA A 16 -14.27 -35.94 -5.07
CA ALA A 16 -15.06 -34.92 -5.75
C ALA A 16 -15.49 -33.79 -4.81
N VAL A 17 -15.72 -34.06 -3.53
CA VAL A 17 -16.03 -33.02 -2.52
C VAL A 17 -14.80 -32.20 -2.16
N PHE A 18 -13.57 -32.80 -2.16
CA PHE A 18 -12.34 -32.08 -1.87
C PHE A 18 -11.85 -31.18 -3.01
N VAL A 19 -12.25 -31.41 -4.25
CA VAL A 19 -11.88 -30.59 -5.41
C VAL A 19 -12.81 -29.38 -5.58
N GLN A 20 -14.03 -29.41 -5.04
CA GLN A 20 -14.98 -28.30 -5.16
C GLN A 20 -14.86 -27.22 -4.08
N THR A 21 -14.04 -27.38 -3.06
CA THR A 21 -13.84 -26.34 -2.03
C THR A 21 -12.68 -25.37 -2.33
N LYS A 22 -12.12 -25.38 -3.52
CA LYS A 22 -11.05 -24.45 -3.94
C LYS A 22 -11.50 -23.37 -4.93
N ALA A 23 -12.79 -23.20 -5.11
CA ALA A 23 -13.32 -22.18 -5.99
C ALA A 23 -14.45 -21.44 -5.29
N SER A 24 -14.15 -20.57 -4.34
CA SER A 24 -14.98 -19.43 -3.90
C SER A 24 -14.40 -18.71 -2.68
N ASP A 25 -13.06 -18.56 -2.57
CA ASP A 25 -12.50 -17.49 -1.78
C ASP A 25 -11.97 -16.41 -2.73
N THR A 26 -12.87 -15.86 -3.52
CA THR A 26 -12.74 -14.48 -3.94
C THR A 26 -13.08 -13.71 -2.67
N ALA A 27 -12.08 -13.52 -1.80
CA ALA A 27 -12.17 -12.53 -0.75
C ALA A 27 -12.69 -11.26 -1.42
N GLU A 28 -13.85 -10.76 -1.00
CA GLU A 28 -14.26 -9.39 -1.32
C GLU A 28 -13.09 -8.53 -0.91
N ARG A 29 -12.28 -8.11 -1.90
CA ARG A 29 -11.14 -7.23 -1.66
C ARG A 29 -11.74 -5.95 -1.13
N SER A 30 -11.56 -5.73 0.16
CA SER A 30 -12.15 -4.62 0.87
C SER A 30 -11.60 -3.32 0.32
N VAL A 31 -12.46 -2.35 0.11
CA VAL A 31 -12.05 -0.97 -0.22
C VAL A 31 -11.06 -0.52 0.85
N PRO A 32 -9.85 -0.04 0.45
CA PRO A 32 -8.79 0.29 1.40
C PRO A 32 -9.20 1.36 2.41
N ILE A 33 -10.01 2.32 1.96
CA ILE A 33 -10.56 3.40 2.81
C ILE A 33 -11.99 3.66 2.34
N ASP A 34 -12.95 3.78 3.29
CA ASP A 34 -14.31 4.23 2.97
C ASP A 34 -14.29 5.71 2.55
N PRO A 35 -14.52 6.04 1.26
CA PRO A 35 -14.41 7.41 0.74
C PRO A 35 -15.46 8.36 1.33
N ASN A 36 -16.55 7.84 1.90
CA ASN A 36 -17.59 8.66 2.53
C ASN A 36 -17.20 9.13 3.93
N ASN A 37 -16.18 8.52 4.52
CA ASN A 37 -15.76 8.74 5.89
C ASN A 37 -14.30 9.21 6.05
N ALA A 38 -13.59 9.43 4.94
CA ALA A 38 -12.19 9.80 4.92
C ALA A 38 -11.99 11.14 4.19
N GLY A 39 -11.18 12.00 4.79
CA GLY A 39 -10.75 13.26 4.18
C GLY A 39 -9.57 13.06 3.23
N PRO A 40 -9.25 14.10 2.46
CA PRO A 40 -8.09 14.08 1.55
C PRO A 40 -6.75 13.96 2.28
N ASP A 41 -6.72 14.29 3.56
CA ASP A 41 -5.58 14.28 4.47
C ASP A 41 -5.62 13.12 5.48
N THR A 42 -6.39 12.05 5.18
CA THR A 42 -6.49 10.87 6.05
C THR A 42 -5.10 10.30 6.34
N VAL A 43 -4.73 10.24 7.61
CA VAL A 43 -3.43 9.71 8.07
C VAL A 43 -3.45 8.19 8.02
N LEU A 44 -2.51 7.61 7.28
CA LEU A 44 -2.34 6.15 7.09
C LEU A 44 -1.36 5.55 8.09
N ALA A 45 -0.34 6.31 8.49
CA ALA A 45 0.70 5.84 9.41
C ALA A 45 1.37 7.00 10.14
N GLU A 46 2.11 6.67 11.21
CA GLU A 46 3.10 7.55 11.84
C GLU A 46 4.49 6.94 11.64
N ALA A 47 5.49 7.76 11.27
CA ALA A 47 6.88 7.36 11.19
C ALA A 47 7.80 8.45 11.72
N ALA A 48 8.66 8.12 12.68
CA ALA A 48 9.61 9.05 13.29
C ALA A 48 8.99 10.38 13.77
N GLY A 49 7.75 10.34 14.29
CA GLY A 49 7.02 11.51 14.78
C GLY A 49 6.38 12.36 13.68
N VAL A 50 6.28 11.84 12.45
CA VAL A 50 5.60 12.48 11.32
C VAL A 50 4.35 11.68 10.98
N ASP A 51 3.20 12.35 10.89
CA ASP A 51 1.96 11.75 10.39
C ASP A 51 2.01 11.71 8.85
N VAL A 52 1.90 10.51 8.29
CA VAL A 52 1.89 10.24 6.84
C VAL A 52 0.44 10.12 6.37
N SER A 53 -0.03 11.11 5.63
CA SER A 53 -1.37 11.13 5.03
C SER A 53 -1.40 10.36 3.71
N THR A 54 -2.62 10.02 3.25
CA THR A 54 -2.79 9.34 1.97
C THR A 54 -2.27 10.19 0.81
N PRO A 55 -1.37 9.67 -0.05
CA PRO A 55 -0.94 10.36 -1.26
C PRO A 55 -1.98 10.28 -2.39
N ILE A 56 -2.97 9.41 -2.25
CA ILE A 56 -4.03 9.19 -3.24
C ILE A 56 -5.38 9.48 -2.58
N ARG A 57 -6.30 10.13 -3.28
CA ARG A 57 -7.66 10.33 -2.77
C ARG A 57 -8.30 8.99 -2.42
N PRO A 58 -9.01 8.86 -1.28
CA PRO A 58 -9.61 7.61 -0.85
C PRO A 58 -10.47 6.91 -1.91
N ALA A 59 -11.19 7.69 -2.73
CA ALA A 59 -12.04 7.15 -3.80
C ALA A 59 -11.26 6.50 -4.96
N ASN A 60 -9.97 6.81 -5.11
CA ASN A 60 -9.10 6.31 -6.17
C ASN A 60 -8.10 5.25 -5.68
N LEU A 61 -8.07 4.97 -4.37
CA LEU A 61 -7.21 3.93 -3.81
C LEU A 61 -7.70 2.54 -4.19
N THR A 62 -6.79 1.71 -4.71
CA THR A 62 -7.05 0.31 -5.05
C THR A 62 -6.49 -0.66 -4.01
N GLY A 63 -5.45 -0.27 -3.26
CA GLY A 63 -4.82 -1.06 -2.22
C GLY A 63 -3.87 -0.25 -1.36
N LEU A 64 -3.57 -0.76 -0.16
CA LEU A 64 -2.52 -0.26 0.72
C LEU A 64 -1.66 -1.43 1.18
N GLY A 65 -0.35 -1.36 0.96
CA GLY A 65 0.59 -2.40 1.33
C GLY A 65 1.83 -1.83 2.03
N TYR A 66 2.30 -2.48 3.10
CA TYR A 66 3.56 -2.14 3.75
C TYR A 66 4.58 -3.24 3.53
N HIS A 67 5.84 -2.86 3.32
CA HIS A 67 6.94 -3.80 3.06
C HIS A 67 8.31 -3.23 3.49
N PRO A 68 9.36 -4.07 3.62
CA PRO A 68 10.73 -3.61 3.74
C PRO A 68 11.20 -2.96 2.43
N GLU A 69 12.04 -1.90 2.54
CA GLU A 69 12.63 -1.23 1.36
C GLU A 69 14.03 -0.69 1.65
N GLY A 70 14.66 -1.14 2.72
CA GLY A 70 16.02 -0.79 3.11
C GLY A 70 16.17 -0.58 4.61
N GLU A 71 17.36 -0.87 5.12
CA GLU A 71 17.67 -0.81 6.56
C GLU A 71 17.63 0.62 7.14
N SER A 72 17.88 1.63 6.32
CA SER A 72 17.95 3.03 6.75
C SER A 72 16.58 3.69 6.96
N LEU A 73 15.49 3.00 6.57
CA LEU A 73 14.14 3.53 6.67
C LEU A 73 13.60 3.45 8.09
N ALA A 74 12.84 4.45 8.47
CA ALA A 74 12.10 4.45 9.73
C ALA A 74 10.88 3.53 9.63
N PRO A 75 10.65 2.63 10.60
CA PRO A 75 9.44 1.82 10.60
C PRO A 75 8.21 2.71 10.77
N MET A 76 7.20 2.49 9.93
CA MET A 76 5.90 3.12 10.07
C MET A 76 5.04 2.37 11.09
N LYS A 77 4.18 3.08 11.80
CA LYS A 77 3.10 2.54 12.63
C LYS A 77 1.80 2.68 11.84
N PRO A 78 1.34 1.63 11.13
CA PRO A 78 0.11 1.70 10.33
C PRO A 78 -1.11 2.03 11.18
N ARG A 79 -2.03 2.83 10.63
CA ARG A 79 -3.38 3.02 11.16
C ARG A 79 -4.35 2.14 10.40
N GLY A 80 -5.30 1.54 11.11
CA GLY A 80 -6.31 0.70 10.50
C GLY A 80 -6.13 -0.80 10.74
N LYS A 81 -6.81 -1.61 9.95
CA LYS A 81 -6.88 -3.06 10.10
C LYS A 81 -5.94 -3.77 9.13
N ASN A 82 -5.04 -4.59 9.67
CA ASN A 82 -4.20 -5.49 8.88
C ASN A 82 -5.02 -6.68 8.35
N LEU A 83 -5.10 -6.83 7.04
CA LEU A 83 -5.79 -7.95 6.38
C LEU A 83 -4.89 -9.16 6.12
N SER A 84 -3.56 -9.05 6.30
CA SER A 84 -2.63 -10.16 6.14
C SER A 84 -2.68 -11.18 7.28
N THR A 85 -3.16 -10.77 8.45
CA THR A 85 -3.34 -11.67 9.59
C THR A 85 -4.61 -12.49 9.40
N ASN A 86 -4.43 -13.82 9.26
CA ASN A 86 -5.50 -14.78 9.07
C ASN A 86 -6.72 -14.52 9.99
N ALA A 87 -7.92 -14.61 9.43
CA ALA A 87 -9.23 -14.40 10.05
C ALA A 87 -9.50 -15.18 11.35
N PHE A 88 -8.60 -16.05 11.79
CA PHE A 88 -8.76 -16.85 13.01
C PHE A 88 -8.71 -16.02 14.32
N PHE A 89 -8.03 -14.87 14.32
CA PHE A 89 -7.97 -13.98 15.47
C PHE A 89 -9.11 -12.93 15.52
N GLY A 90 -9.80 -12.67 14.40
CA GLY A 90 -10.89 -11.71 14.31
C GLY A 90 -12.17 -12.10 15.09
N LEU A 91 -12.31 -13.37 15.49
CA LEU A 91 -13.46 -13.85 16.27
C LEU A 91 -13.45 -13.40 17.74
N PHE A 92 -12.35 -12.83 18.24
CA PHE A 92 -12.20 -12.39 19.62
C PHE A 92 -12.18 -10.87 19.80
N SER A 93 -12.20 -10.10 18.71
CA SER A 93 -12.27 -8.63 18.76
C SER A 93 -13.72 -8.18 18.93
N ARG A 94 -14.22 -8.26 20.16
CA ARG A 94 -15.56 -7.79 20.52
C ARG A 94 -15.43 -6.34 20.98
N GLY A 95 -15.81 -5.37 20.14
CA GLY A 95 -16.07 -4.00 20.57
C GLY A 95 -15.23 -2.90 19.96
N GLU A 96 -14.49 -3.13 18.85
CA GLU A 96 -13.82 -2.05 18.12
C GLU A 96 -14.76 -1.44 17.08
N THR A 97 -14.78 -0.10 17.03
CA THR A 97 -15.37 0.64 15.92
C THR A 97 -14.79 0.09 14.62
N PRO A 98 -15.62 -0.16 13.58
CA PRO A 98 -15.09 -0.67 12.33
C PRO A 98 -13.97 0.28 11.84
N GLU A 99 -12.74 -0.23 11.82
CA GLU A 99 -11.61 0.53 11.32
C GLU A 99 -11.86 0.82 9.85
N LYS A 100 -11.76 2.09 9.51
CA LYS A 100 -12.10 2.60 8.18
C LYS A 100 -10.97 2.42 7.17
N ILE A 101 -9.77 2.02 7.63
CA ILE A 101 -8.57 1.83 6.83
C ILE A 101 -8.22 0.35 6.84
N HIS A 102 -8.01 -0.23 5.67
CA HIS A 102 -7.56 -1.60 5.50
C HIS A 102 -6.22 -1.63 4.76
N TYR A 103 -5.27 -2.43 5.23
CA TYR A 103 -3.96 -2.56 4.64
C TYR A 103 -3.44 -4.00 4.71
N TYR A 104 -2.40 -4.27 3.93
CA TYR A 104 -1.67 -5.53 3.94
C TYR A 104 -0.24 -5.30 4.45
N ILE A 105 0.29 -6.27 5.19
CA ILE A 105 1.74 -6.41 5.37
C ILE A 105 2.19 -7.40 4.32
N MET A 106 2.94 -6.91 3.35
CA MET A 106 3.41 -7.69 2.22
C MET A 106 4.69 -8.46 2.58
N GLU A 107 5.02 -9.46 1.78
CA GLU A 107 6.25 -10.24 1.97
C GLU A 107 7.49 -9.39 1.73
N ALA A 108 8.59 -9.74 2.39
CA ALA A 108 9.85 -9.01 2.20
C ALA A 108 10.42 -9.16 0.78
N ALA A 109 10.14 -10.29 0.10
CA ALA A 109 10.61 -10.60 -1.26
C ALA A 109 12.13 -10.36 -1.46
N GLY A 110 12.93 -10.67 -0.41
CA GLY A 110 14.38 -10.47 -0.41
C GLY A 110 14.84 -9.05 -0.06
N ARG A 111 13.93 -8.11 0.20
CA ARG A 111 14.28 -6.75 0.66
C ARG A 111 14.61 -6.78 2.16
N GLU A 112 15.56 -5.95 2.55
CA GLU A 112 15.98 -5.79 3.94
C GLU A 112 15.30 -4.58 4.58
N GLY A 113 15.36 -4.50 5.92
CA GLY A 113 14.85 -3.38 6.69
C GLY A 113 13.56 -3.66 7.46
N PRO A 114 12.95 -2.63 8.04
CA PRO A 114 11.71 -2.76 8.80
C PRO A 114 10.56 -3.27 7.92
N GLN A 115 9.76 -4.19 8.44
CA GLN A 115 8.61 -4.76 7.71
C GLN A 115 7.57 -3.72 7.26
N THR A 116 7.57 -2.56 7.90
CA THR A 116 6.74 -1.41 7.54
C THR A 116 7.60 -0.21 7.14
N GLY A 117 8.74 -0.45 6.48
CA GLY A 117 9.69 0.61 6.07
C GLY A 117 9.14 1.49 4.94
N ALA A 118 8.32 0.93 4.08
CA ALA A 118 7.66 1.63 2.99
C ALA A 118 6.17 1.30 2.93
N LEU A 119 5.39 2.22 2.37
CA LEU A 119 3.95 2.12 2.11
C LEU A 119 3.69 2.29 0.62
N ASP A 120 3.13 1.27 -0.01
CA ASP A 120 2.57 1.34 -1.35
C ASP A 120 1.10 1.76 -1.29
N ALA A 121 0.76 2.86 -1.94
CA ALA A 121 -0.60 3.34 -2.13
C ALA A 121 -1.01 3.09 -3.60
N GLY A 122 -1.80 2.06 -3.82
CA GLY A 122 -2.24 1.59 -5.14
C GLY A 122 -3.26 2.53 -5.76
N ALA A 123 -3.09 2.80 -7.06
CA ALA A 123 -4.04 3.53 -7.88
C ALA A 123 -3.78 3.28 -9.37
N THR A 124 -4.76 3.60 -10.21
CA THR A 124 -4.58 3.54 -11.66
C THR A 124 -3.54 4.56 -12.13
N THR A 125 -2.72 4.19 -13.13
CA THR A 125 -1.80 5.10 -13.83
C THR A 125 -2.50 6.41 -14.20
N GLY A 126 -1.81 7.54 -14.01
CA GLY A 126 -2.34 8.87 -14.26
C GLY A 126 -3.23 9.44 -13.16
N THR A 127 -3.49 8.67 -12.08
CA THR A 127 -4.18 9.21 -10.90
C THR A 127 -3.33 10.28 -10.22
N THR A 128 -3.92 11.40 -9.83
CA THR A 128 -3.22 12.49 -9.13
C THR A 128 -2.63 12.02 -7.79
N VAL A 129 -1.36 12.38 -7.58
CA VAL A 129 -0.60 12.14 -6.35
C VAL A 129 -0.51 13.44 -5.55
N TYR A 130 -0.83 13.39 -4.28
CA TYR A 130 -0.78 14.51 -3.35
C TYR A 130 0.36 14.36 -2.35
N ALA A 131 0.84 15.48 -1.82
CA ALA A 131 1.84 15.47 -0.75
C ALA A 131 1.32 14.69 0.46
N PRO A 132 2.05 13.66 0.94
CA PRO A 132 1.64 12.89 2.13
C PRO A 132 1.95 13.59 3.45
N VAL A 133 2.75 14.65 3.41
CA VAL A 133 3.14 15.45 4.58
C VAL A 133 3.17 16.92 4.22
N THR A 134 2.99 17.78 5.22
CA THR A 134 3.21 19.22 5.07
C THR A 134 4.71 19.52 5.29
N GLY A 135 5.30 20.32 4.40
CA GLY A 135 6.73 20.64 4.46
C GLY A 135 7.28 21.29 3.19
N THR A 136 8.55 21.15 2.96
CA THR A 136 9.26 21.74 1.80
C THR A 136 9.87 20.64 0.93
N VAL A 137 9.64 20.69 -0.38
CA VAL A 137 10.29 19.79 -1.36
C VAL A 137 11.79 20.12 -1.39
N THR A 138 12.63 19.16 -1.06
CA THR A 138 14.10 19.34 -1.01
C THR A 138 14.81 18.79 -2.25
N ALA A 139 14.21 17.79 -2.92
CA ALA A 139 14.75 17.27 -4.17
C ALA A 139 13.65 16.61 -5.02
N ILE A 140 13.85 16.62 -6.33
CA ILE A 140 13.13 15.80 -7.31
C ILE A 140 14.21 15.10 -8.13
N ARG A 141 14.21 13.77 -8.13
CA ARG A 141 15.24 12.95 -8.79
C ARG A 141 14.58 11.89 -9.68
N PRO A 142 15.17 11.52 -10.81
CA PRO A 142 14.68 10.37 -11.59
C PRO A 142 14.55 9.12 -10.71
N ASP A 143 13.47 8.37 -10.90
CA ASP A 143 13.28 7.08 -10.27
C ASP A 143 14.30 6.07 -10.87
N PRO A 144 14.99 5.27 -10.04
CA PRO A 144 16.02 4.36 -10.54
C PRO A 144 15.46 3.16 -11.31
N MET A 145 14.19 2.84 -11.14
CA MET A 145 13.56 1.62 -11.64
C MET A 145 12.59 1.89 -12.79
N VAL A 146 11.91 3.03 -12.77
CA VAL A 146 10.86 3.37 -13.74
C VAL A 146 11.23 4.63 -14.50
N GLN A 147 11.45 4.47 -15.80
CA GLN A 147 11.77 5.59 -16.69
C GLN A 147 10.61 6.61 -16.66
N ASP A 148 10.95 7.89 -16.74
CA ASP A 148 10.00 9.02 -16.70
C ASP A 148 9.26 9.18 -15.36
N ALA A 149 9.52 8.33 -14.36
CA ALA A 149 9.08 8.54 -12.99
C ALA A 149 10.15 9.27 -12.16
N ASN A 150 9.75 9.83 -11.04
CA ASN A 150 10.60 10.56 -10.12
C ASN A 150 10.38 10.12 -8.68
N VAL A 151 11.43 10.35 -7.88
CA VAL A 151 11.38 10.36 -6.42
C VAL A 151 11.35 11.82 -5.96
N ILE A 152 10.28 12.20 -5.26
CA ILE A 152 10.12 13.53 -4.66
C ILE A 152 10.44 13.44 -3.19
N GLU A 153 11.44 14.21 -2.74
CA GLU A 153 11.87 14.26 -1.35
C GLU A 153 11.29 15.51 -0.67
N ILE A 154 10.63 15.30 0.48
CA ILE A 154 10.00 16.36 1.27
C ILE A 154 10.65 16.37 2.67
N LYS A 155 11.06 17.56 3.11
CA LYS A 155 11.43 17.81 4.50
C LYS A 155 10.17 18.19 5.26
N PRO A 156 9.63 17.33 6.14
CA PRO A 156 8.40 17.61 6.86
C PRO A 156 8.62 18.66 7.96
N ASP A 157 7.60 19.47 8.23
CA ASP A 157 7.64 20.50 9.28
C ASP A 157 7.65 19.88 10.67
N ASP A 158 6.93 18.78 10.89
CA ASP A 158 6.82 18.11 12.19
C ASP A 158 8.15 17.52 12.67
N ASN A 159 9.02 17.08 11.75
CA ASN A 159 10.35 16.60 12.08
C ASN A 159 11.35 16.88 10.94
N PRO A 160 12.07 18.02 10.97
CA PRO A 160 13.02 18.40 9.93
C PRO A 160 14.28 17.50 9.85
N ASN A 161 14.46 16.57 10.80
CA ASN A 161 15.60 15.62 10.82
C ASN A 161 15.32 14.33 10.01
N VAL A 162 14.17 14.24 9.36
CA VAL A 162 13.84 13.14 8.45
C VAL A 162 13.55 13.66 7.05
N ARG A 163 13.47 12.74 6.12
CA ARG A 163 13.02 12.96 4.74
C ARG A 163 11.89 11.99 4.44
N VAL A 164 10.84 12.50 3.83
CA VAL A 164 9.75 11.71 3.29
C VAL A 164 9.96 11.64 1.79
N ASN A 165 10.10 10.43 1.27
CA ASN A 165 10.24 10.19 -0.16
C ASN A 165 8.93 9.65 -0.73
N VAL A 166 8.53 10.18 -1.88
CA VAL A 166 7.40 9.71 -2.68
C VAL A 166 7.95 9.29 -4.02
N SER A 167 7.98 7.98 -4.29
CA SER A 167 8.55 7.39 -5.51
C SER A 167 7.45 6.99 -6.49
N LEU A 168 7.83 6.67 -7.74
CA LEU A 168 6.96 6.26 -8.83
C LEU A 168 5.95 7.34 -9.22
N VAL A 169 6.37 8.61 -9.15
CA VAL A 169 5.56 9.78 -9.51
C VAL A 169 6.01 10.35 -10.85
N HIS A 170 5.10 10.48 -11.80
CA HIS A 170 5.27 11.37 -12.92
C HIS A 170 5.17 12.81 -12.40
N SER A 171 6.28 13.52 -12.32
CA SER A 171 6.32 14.89 -11.76
C SER A 171 5.94 15.93 -12.83
N ASP A 172 4.73 15.85 -13.31
CA ASP A 172 4.05 16.86 -14.13
C ASP A 172 3.18 17.81 -13.30
N GLY A 173 3.26 17.68 -11.96
CA GLY A 173 2.57 18.50 -10.99
C GLY A 173 3.15 19.92 -10.84
N GLU A 174 2.47 20.73 -10.04
CA GLU A 174 2.85 22.13 -9.80
C GLU A 174 4.06 22.30 -8.85
N ALA A 175 4.36 21.29 -8.03
CA ALA A 175 5.38 21.38 -6.98
C ALA A 175 6.80 21.20 -7.52
N GLY A 176 7.64 22.21 -7.35
CA GLY A 176 9.07 22.22 -7.66
C GLY A 176 9.96 22.15 -6.41
N VAL A 177 11.27 22.02 -6.62
CA VAL A 177 12.26 22.08 -5.52
C VAL A 177 12.22 23.44 -4.84
N ASN A 178 12.20 23.45 -3.50
CA ASN A 178 12.00 24.57 -2.58
C ASN A 178 10.54 25.03 -2.42
N ASP A 179 9.58 24.42 -3.10
CA ASP A 179 8.18 24.76 -2.88
C ASP A 179 7.68 24.17 -1.56
N TYR A 180 6.79 24.93 -0.91
CA TYR A 180 6.08 24.47 0.27
C TYR A 180 4.83 23.68 -0.15
N VAL A 181 4.67 22.49 0.42
CA VAL A 181 3.56 21.59 0.13
C VAL A 181 2.72 21.33 1.37
N THR A 182 1.42 21.11 1.17
CA THR A 182 0.45 20.82 2.23
C THR A 182 -0.12 19.41 2.03
N ALA A 183 -0.08 18.61 3.10
CA ALA A 183 -0.59 17.24 3.11
C ALA A 183 -2.02 17.13 2.55
N GLY A 184 -2.26 16.17 1.70
CA GLY A 184 -3.56 15.91 1.07
C GLY A 184 -4.09 17.03 0.16
N THR A 185 -3.33 18.11 -0.10
CA THR A 185 -3.78 19.28 -0.87
C THR A 185 -2.91 19.57 -2.07
N THR A 186 -1.58 19.69 -1.88
CA THR A 186 -0.65 20.02 -2.96
C THR A 186 -0.43 18.83 -3.86
N GLU A 187 -0.61 19.01 -5.16
CA GLU A 187 -0.37 17.99 -6.19
C GLU A 187 1.13 17.87 -6.48
N LEU A 188 1.65 16.65 -6.43
CA LEU A 188 3.05 16.34 -6.74
C LEU A 188 3.24 15.85 -8.19
N GLY A 189 2.16 15.36 -8.79
CA GLY A 189 2.17 14.75 -10.12
C GLY A 189 1.12 13.66 -10.24
N THR A 190 1.41 12.62 -11.02
CA THR A 190 0.52 11.49 -11.27
C THR A 190 1.21 10.14 -11.05
N VAL A 191 0.44 9.08 -10.80
CA VAL A 191 0.94 7.71 -10.65
C VAL A 191 1.55 7.24 -11.96
N ALA A 192 2.82 6.83 -11.94
CA ALA A 192 3.52 6.29 -13.09
C ALA A 192 3.05 4.87 -13.45
N ASP A 193 3.27 4.43 -14.69
CA ASP A 193 2.99 3.05 -15.11
C ASP A 193 4.13 2.11 -14.70
N SER A 194 4.18 1.83 -13.40
CA SER A 194 5.20 0.95 -12.84
C SER A 194 4.98 -0.52 -13.21
N ALA A 195 3.73 -0.95 -13.42
CA ALA A 195 3.39 -2.33 -13.75
C ALA A 195 3.83 -2.74 -15.17
N GLU A 196 4.14 -1.79 -16.05
CA GLU A 196 4.67 -2.06 -17.37
C GLU A 196 6.11 -2.60 -17.31
N VAL A 197 6.89 -2.21 -16.30
CA VAL A 197 8.33 -2.55 -16.18
C VAL A 197 8.68 -3.31 -14.91
N LEU A 198 7.83 -3.25 -13.89
CA LEU A 198 8.00 -3.96 -12.62
C LEU A 198 6.93 -5.06 -12.51
N ASP A 199 7.16 -6.00 -11.61
CA ASP A 199 6.14 -6.94 -11.13
C ASP A 199 5.67 -6.47 -9.73
N PRO A 200 4.72 -5.52 -9.65
CA PRO A 200 4.35 -4.92 -8.38
C PRO A 200 3.74 -5.94 -7.44
N GLN A 201 4.35 -6.12 -6.28
CA GLN A 201 3.86 -7.07 -5.27
C GLN A 201 2.42 -6.77 -4.84
N LEU A 202 2.01 -5.48 -4.90
CA LEU A 202 0.66 -5.04 -4.56
C LEU A 202 -0.41 -5.70 -5.46
N SER A 203 -0.08 -6.08 -6.71
CA SER A 203 -0.98 -6.80 -7.63
C SER A 203 -1.50 -8.12 -7.05
N SER A 204 -0.76 -8.76 -6.15
CA SER A 204 -1.19 -9.97 -5.45
C SER A 204 -2.29 -9.72 -4.42
N TYR A 205 -2.50 -8.48 -4.03
CA TYR A 205 -3.44 -8.03 -2.99
C TYR A 205 -4.59 -7.19 -3.54
N THR A 206 -4.48 -6.71 -4.79
CA THR A 206 -5.48 -5.88 -5.47
C THR A 206 -6.11 -6.61 -6.65
N THR A 207 -7.07 -6.00 -7.33
CA THR A 207 -7.71 -6.57 -8.54
C THR A 207 -7.18 -5.97 -9.83
N ASP A 208 -6.26 -5.01 -9.73
CA ASP A 208 -5.64 -4.32 -10.85
C ASP A 208 -4.19 -4.77 -11.08
N ALA A 209 -3.47 -4.06 -11.93
CA ALA A 209 -2.06 -4.34 -12.22
C ALA A 209 -1.10 -4.01 -11.06
N GLY A 210 -1.59 -3.38 -9.98
CA GLY A 210 -0.80 -3.01 -8.82
C GLY A 210 0.04 -1.74 -9.00
N ASN A 211 -0.27 -0.88 -9.97
CA ASN A 211 0.36 0.44 -10.05
C ASN A 211 0.13 1.21 -8.75
N HIS A 212 1.15 1.91 -8.30
CA HIS A 212 1.15 2.55 -6.98
C HIS A 212 2.18 3.69 -6.91
N VAL A 213 2.11 4.45 -5.84
CA VAL A 213 3.22 5.27 -5.37
C VAL A 213 3.73 4.70 -4.06
N THR A 214 5.04 4.76 -3.86
CA THR A 214 5.68 4.29 -2.62
C THR A 214 6.07 5.49 -1.76
N VAL A 215 5.65 5.49 -0.49
CA VAL A 215 6.04 6.47 0.52
C VAL A 215 6.98 5.83 1.51
N SER A 216 8.13 6.46 1.77
CA SER A 216 9.09 6.01 2.78
C SER A 216 9.62 7.19 3.60
N VAL A 217 10.09 6.91 4.81
CA VAL A 217 10.68 7.91 5.72
C VAL A 217 12.09 7.48 6.08
N SER A 218 13.07 8.35 5.86
CA SER A 218 14.47 8.12 6.20
C SER A 218 15.02 9.23 7.09
N LYS A 219 16.13 8.99 7.79
CA LYS A 219 16.85 10.05 8.48
C LYS A 219 17.48 11.00 7.45
N ALA A 220 17.48 12.30 7.76
CA ALA A 220 18.26 13.25 7.00
C ALA A 220 19.74 12.91 7.14
N GLY A 221 20.44 12.81 6.00
CA GLY A 221 21.88 12.60 5.96
C GLY A 221 22.68 13.83 6.40
#